data_41bd8b9885020fa3294d5ff07ead0ce4
#
_entry.id   41bd8b9885020fa3294d5ff07ead0ce4
#
_cell.length_a   1.000
_cell.length_b   1.000
_cell.length_c   1.000
_cell.angle_alpha   90.00
_cell.angle_beta   90.00
_cell.angle_gamma   90.00
#
_symmetry.space_group_name_H-M   'P 1'
#
loop_
_entity.id
_entity.type
_entity.pdbx_description
1 polymer ?
#
loop_
_entity_poly.entity_id
_entity_poly.type
_entity_poly.pdbx_seq_one_letter_code
_entity_poly.pdbx_strand_id
1 'polypeptide(L)'
;MAKAKTTKTTKLSPARRADLEKRRTAPINTPTDLGAEATRDITGALNPLLADVFALYMKTKNFHWHMSGPHFRDYHLLLDDQGDQIYAMTDPLAERVRKVGGTTLRSIGHIARLQRIPDNDADYVTPKDMLTELHEDEKAFTLSMRAVHSLCDDAGDVATASLLENWIDQSQRRGWFLFESTRN
;
A
#
# COMPACT_ATOMS: atom_id res chain seq x y z
N MET A 1 4.91 -46.81 10.41
CA MET A 1 5.83 -46.02 9.57
C MET A 1 5.11 -45.64 8.27
N ALA A 2 4.63 -44.43 8.14
CA ALA A 2 3.93 -43.96 6.94
C ALA A 2 4.96 -43.47 5.93
N LYS A 3 4.95 -44.02 4.72
CA LYS A 3 5.82 -43.62 3.60
C LYS A 3 5.34 -42.24 3.06
N ALA A 4 6.17 -41.22 3.14
CA ALA A 4 5.94 -39.93 2.53
C ALA A 4 5.82 -40.11 1.00
N LYS A 5 4.67 -39.72 0.43
CA LYS A 5 4.48 -39.64 -1.02
C LYS A 5 5.24 -38.39 -1.55
N THR A 6 6.35 -38.63 -2.22
CA THR A 6 7.09 -37.57 -2.95
C THR A 6 6.26 -37.16 -4.16
N THR A 7 5.67 -35.97 -4.10
CA THR A 7 4.94 -35.36 -5.23
C THR A 7 5.97 -34.97 -6.30
N LYS A 8 6.04 -35.73 -7.41
CA LYS A 8 6.86 -35.37 -8.58
C LYS A 8 6.31 -34.09 -9.21
N THR A 9 7.03 -32.99 -9.06
CA THR A 9 6.78 -31.75 -9.80
C THR A 9 7.05 -32.01 -11.28
N THR A 10 5.99 -32.16 -12.06
CA THR A 10 6.09 -32.43 -13.52
C THR A 10 6.64 -31.16 -14.18
N LYS A 11 7.88 -31.21 -14.68
CA LYS A 11 8.48 -30.10 -15.44
C LYS A 11 7.70 -29.90 -16.74
N LEU A 12 7.21 -28.68 -16.97
CA LEU A 12 6.52 -28.29 -18.20
C LEU A 12 7.44 -28.46 -19.43
N SER A 13 6.89 -28.90 -20.56
CA SER A 13 7.63 -28.94 -21.82
C SER A 13 8.06 -27.52 -22.28
N PRO A 14 9.14 -27.38 -23.08
CA PRO A 14 9.60 -26.09 -23.59
C PRO A 14 8.49 -25.33 -24.33
N ALA A 15 7.71 -26.00 -25.17
CA ALA A 15 6.60 -25.39 -25.90
C ALA A 15 5.51 -24.84 -24.97
N ARG A 16 5.16 -25.58 -23.92
CA ARG A 16 4.17 -25.14 -22.92
C ARG A 16 4.69 -23.98 -22.07
N ARG A 17 6.01 -23.91 -21.82
CA ARG A 17 6.62 -22.77 -21.15
C ARG A 17 6.54 -21.51 -22.02
N ALA A 18 6.92 -21.61 -23.30
CA ALA A 18 6.87 -20.49 -24.24
C ALA A 18 5.45 -19.96 -24.44
N ASP A 19 4.44 -20.85 -24.55
CA ASP A 19 3.04 -20.47 -24.63
C ASP A 19 2.53 -19.79 -23.36
N LEU A 20 2.92 -20.29 -22.18
CA LEU A 20 2.62 -19.64 -20.89
C LEU A 20 3.27 -18.27 -20.79
N GLU A 21 4.52 -18.11 -21.22
CA GLU A 21 5.24 -16.85 -21.20
C GLU A 21 4.55 -15.81 -22.08
N LYS A 22 4.19 -16.19 -23.32
CA LYS A 22 3.43 -15.34 -24.23
C LYS A 22 2.08 -14.88 -23.66
N ARG A 23 1.34 -15.78 -22.99
CA ARG A 23 0.08 -15.40 -22.32
C ARG A 23 0.29 -14.49 -21.11
N ARG A 24 1.37 -14.68 -20.34
CA ARG A 24 1.70 -13.87 -19.17
C ARG A 24 2.15 -12.45 -19.51
N THR A 25 2.64 -12.23 -20.71
CA THR A 25 3.07 -10.93 -21.22
C THR A 25 2.02 -10.23 -22.09
N ALA A 26 0.86 -10.87 -22.29
CA ALA A 26 -0.22 -10.28 -23.07
C ALA A 26 -0.70 -8.96 -22.43
N PRO A 27 -0.92 -7.90 -23.24
CA PRO A 27 -1.45 -6.64 -22.74
C PRO A 27 -2.83 -6.81 -22.13
N ILE A 28 -3.08 -6.14 -21.00
CA ILE A 28 -4.39 -6.08 -20.33
C ILE A 28 -4.86 -4.64 -20.17
N ASN A 29 -4.60 -3.81 -21.17
CA ASN A 29 -4.91 -2.39 -21.13
C ASN A 29 -6.42 -2.15 -21.09
N THR A 30 -6.86 -1.30 -20.18
CA THR A 30 -8.22 -0.78 -20.15
C THR A 30 -8.27 0.47 -21.03
N PRO A 31 -9.25 0.62 -21.93
CA PRO A 31 -9.43 1.85 -22.67
C PRO A 31 -9.69 3.04 -21.71
N THR A 32 -9.06 4.17 -21.98
CA THR A 32 -9.20 5.41 -21.18
C THR A 32 -9.19 6.60 -22.16
N ASP A 33 -9.75 7.72 -21.74
CA ASP A 33 -9.67 9.01 -22.40
C ASP A 33 -8.38 9.79 -22.09
N LEU A 34 -7.59 9.31 -21.12
CA LEU A 34 -6.27 9.84 -20.82
C LEU A 34 -5.26 9.43 -21.91
N GLY A 35 -4.38 10.34 -22.28
CA GLY A 35 -3.29 10.03 -23.21
C GLY A 35 -2.29 9.01 -22.62
N ALA A 36 -1.56 8.32 -23.50
CA ALA A 36 -0.62 7.26 -23.10
C ALA A 36 0.47 7.75 -22.13
N GLU A 37 0.90 9.00 -22.24
CA GLU A 37 1.86 9.62 -21.32
C GLU A 37 1.25 9.81 -19.94
N ALA A 38 0.09 10.43 -19.83
CA ALA A 38 -0.64 10.61 -18.58
C ALA A 38 -0.94 9.26 -17.91
N THR A 39 -1.42 8.27 -18.66
CA THR A 39 -1.64 6.90 -18.14
C THR A 39 -0.37 6.31 -17.53
N ARG A 40 0.77 6.41 -18.22
CA ARG A 40 2.05 5.89 -17.72
C ARG A 40 2.48 6.58 -16.44
N ASP A 41 2.41 7.92 -16.41
CA ASP A 41 2.92 8.72 -15.30
C ASP A 41 2.03 8.60 -14.06
N ILE A 42 0.70 8.64 -14.22
CA ILE A 42 -0.27 8.42 -13.15
C ILE A 42 -0.12 7.00 -12.56
N THR A 43 -0.06 5.97 -13.41
CA THR A 43 0.09 4.59 -12.92
C THR A 43 1.45 4.35 -12.27
N GLY A 44 2.49 5.00 -12.78
CA GLY A 44 3.85 5.00 -12.19
C GLY A 44 3.88 5.63 -10.81
N ALA A 45 3.05 6.63 -10.55
CA ALA A 45 2.94 7.31 -9.26
C ALA A 45 1.99 6.59 -8.27
N LEU A 46 0.88 6.01 -8.76
CA LEU A 46 -0.11 5.30 -7.92
C LEU A 46 0.42 3.97 -7.37
N ASN A 47 1.21 3.22 -8.13
CA ASN A 47 1.73 1.93 -7.68
C ASN A 47 2.65 2.04 -6.46
N PRO A 48 3.59 2.99 -6.35
CA PRO A 48 4.32 3.24 -5.10
C PRO A 48 3.42 3.66 -3.93
N LEU A 49 2.38 4.49 -4.17
CA LEU A 49 1.41 4.81 -3.11
C LEU A 49 0.70 3.56 -2.60
N LEU A 50 0.27 2.67 -3.49
CA LEU A 50 -0.36 1.40 -3.11
C LEU A 50 0.60 0.51 -2.32
N ALA A 51 1.88 0.50 -2.68
CA ALA A 51 2.89 -0.24 -1.92
C ALA A 51 3.10 0.36 -0.52
N ASP A 52 3.11 1.69 -0.40
CA ASP A 52 3.18 2.40 0.87
C ASP A 52 1.95 2.11 1.76
N VAL A 53 0.75 2.03 1.18
CA VAL A 53 -0.48 1.63 1.92
C VAL A 53 -0.32 0.25 2.55
N PHE A 54 0.20 -0.75 1.81
CA PHE A 54 0.46 -2.08 2.36
C PHE A 54 1.52 -2.06 3.45
N ALA A 55 2.61 -1.31 3.25
CA ALA A 55 3.69 -1.19 4.24
C ALA A 55 3.21 -0.50 5.51
N LEU A 56 2.49 0.61 5.38
CA LEU A 56 1.92 1.36 6.50
C LEU A 56 0.88 0.52 7.26
N TYR A 57 0.00 -0.18 6.55
CA TYR A 57 -0.93 -1.14 7.15
C TYR A 57 -0.19 -2.20 7.97
N MET A 58 0.83 -2.83 7.38
CA MET A 58 1.59 -3.88 8.06
C MET A 58 2.32 -3.36 9.30
N LYS A 59 2.95 -2.18 9.22
CA LYS A 59 3.61 -1.54 10.38
C LYS A 59 2.59 -1.17 11.46
N THR A 60 1.43 -0.61 11.09
CA THR A 60 0.36 -0.30 12.03
C THR A 60 -0.13 -1.56 12.76
N LYS A 61 -0.33 -2.67 12.04
CA LYS A 61 -0.72 -3.96 12.64
C LYS A 61 0.41 -4.58 13.45
N ASN A 62 1.66 -4.46 13.04
CA ASN A 62 2.81 -4.86 13.85
C ASN A 62 2.78 -4.14 15.22
N PHE A 63 2.67 -2.83 15.22
CA PHE A 63 2.62 -2.06 16.47
C PHE A 63 1.34 -2.31 17.29
N HIS A 64 0.20 -2.52 16.63
CA HIS A 64 -1.03 -2.96 17.27
C HIS A 64 -0.85 -4.30 18.04
N TRP A 65 -0.21 -5.30 17.41
CA TRP A 65 0.01 -6.61 18.03
C TRP A 65 1.02 -6.57 19.18
N HIS A 66 2.04 -5.71 19.08
CA HIS A 66 3.13 -5.61 20.04
C HIS A 66 2.97 -4.46 21.04
N MET A 67 1.83 -3.78 21.02
CA MET A 67 1.51 -2.73 21.98
C MET A 67 1.54 -3.27 23.42
N SER A 68 1.96 -2.44 24.37
CA SER A 68 2.02 -2.80 25.80
C SER A 68 1.90 -1.56 26.68
N GLY A 69 1.84 -1.73 28.01
CA GLY A 69 1.92 -0.67 28.99
C GLY A 69 0.57 -0.10 29.45
N PRO A 70 0.57 1.01 30.24
CA PRO A 70 -0.61 1.51 30.94
C PRO A 70 -1.79 1.90 30.03
N HIS A 71 -1.50 2.34 28.81
CA HIS A 71 -2.50 2.74 27.81
C HIS A 71 -2.71 1.67 26.73
N PHE A 72 -2.37 0.40 27.04
CA PHE A 72 -2.45 -0.71 26.08
C PHE A 72 -3.77 -0.74 25.33
N ARG A 73 -4.90 -0.74 26.06
CA ARG A 73 -6.21 -0.87 25.42
C ARG A 73 -6.50 0.28 24.46
N ASP A 74 -6.22 1.50 24.87
CA ASP A 74 -6.57 2.69 24.08
C ASP A 74 -5.73 2.77 22.80
N TYR A 75 -4.42 2.52 22.91
CA TYR A 75 -3.52 2.53 21.74
C TYR A 75 -3.76 1.31 20.83
N HIS A 76 -4.01 0.14 21.41
CA HIS A 76 -4.33 -1.06 20.65
C HIS A 76 -5.59 -0.87 19.79
N LEU A 77 -6.65 -0.31 20.33
CA LEU A 77 -7.89 -0.01 19.60
C LEU A 77 -7.70 1.13 18.59
N LEU A 78 -6.93 2.16 18.94
CA LEU A 78 -6.59 3.25 18.01
C LEU A 78 -5.88 2.71 16.77
N LEU A 79 -4.87 1.85 16.96
CA LEU A 79 -4.12 1.29 15.84
C LEU A 79 -4.91 0.24 15.05
N ASP A 80 -5.86 -0.44 15.68
CA ASP A 80 -6.79 -1.34 14.98
C ASP A 80 -7.67 -0.56 14.00
N ASP A 81 -8.34 0.49 14.51
CA ASP A 81 -9.17 1.39 13.71
C ASP A 81 -8.39 2.07 12.57
N GLN A 82 -7.18 2.55 12.83
CA GLN A 82 -6.33 3.13 11.81
C GLN A 82 -5.86 2.11 10.77
N GLY A 83 -5.53 0.89 11.19
CA GLY A 83 -5.18 -0.20 10.30
C GLY A 83 -6.32 -0.52 9.31
N ASP A 84 -7.55 -0.60 9.80
CA ASP A 84 -8.73 -0.85 8.95
C ASP A 84 -8.94 0.28 7.94
N GLN A 85 -8.78 1.55 8.35
CA GLN A 85 -8.87 2.70 7.45
C GLN A 85 -7.79 2.67 6.35
N ILE A 86 -6.55 2.33 6.71
CA ILE A 86 -5.44 2.23 5.76
C ILE A 86 -5.69 1.08 4.78
N TYR A 87 -6.09 -0.10 5.28
CA TYR A 87 -6.36 -1.25 4.44
C TYR A 87 -7.50 -1.00 3.44
N ALA A 88 -8.53 -0.26 3.84
CA ALA A 88 -9.64 0.10 2.97
C ALA A 88 -9.22 0.92 1.74
N MET A 89 -8.04 1.54 1.72
CA MET A 89 -7.50 2.26 0.57
C MET A 89 -6.94 1.32 -0.51
N THR A 90 -6.62 0.07 -0.17
CA THR A 90 -5.87 -0.84 -1.08
C THR A 90 -6.63 -1.13 -2.37
N ASP A 91 -7.88 -1.54 -2.27
CA ASP A 91 -8.68 -1.94 -3.42
C ASP A 91 -9.06 -0.76 -4.33
N PRO A 92 -9.60 0.36 -3.82
CA PRO A 92 -9.88 1.53 -4.65
C PRO A 92 -8.65 2.08 -5.36
N LEU A 93 -7.47 2.06 -4.73
CA LEU A 93 -6.22 2.53 -5.32
C LEU A 93 -5.75 1.57 -6.44
N ALA A 94 -5.78 0.25 -6.19
CA ALA A 94 -5.44 -0.77 -7.18
C ALA A 94 -6.37 -0.72 -8.40
N GLU A 95 -7.68 -0.60 -8.16
CA GLU A 95 -8.68 -0.45 -9.22
C GLU A 95 -8.51 0.85 -10.00
N ARG A 96 -8.11 1.95 -9.32
CA ARG A 96 -7.88 3.22 -10.01
C ARG A 96 -6.76 3.09 -11.04
N VAL A 97 -5.64 2.42 -10.68
CA VAL A 97 -4.57 2.08 -11.64
C VAL A 97 -5.11 1.33 -12.84
N ARG A 98 -6.03 0.37 -12.63
CA ARG A 98 -6.65 -0.39 -13.71
C ARG A 98 -7.59 0.46 -14.57
N LYS A 99 -8.40 1.31 -13.95
CA LYS A 99 -9.36 2.20 -14.62
C LYS A 99 -8.67 3.22 -15.53
N VAL A 100 -7.49 3.71 -15.17
CA VAL A 100 -6.70 4.62 -16.03
C VAL A 100 -5.84 3.89 -17.08
N GLY A 101 -6.01 2.58 -17.26
CA GLY A 101 -5.36 1.81 -18.30
C GLY A 101 -4.06 1.12 -17.93
N GLY A 102 -3.58 1.28 -16.69
CA GLY A 102 -2.33 0.70 -16.21
C GLY A 102 -2.45 -0.72 -15.64
N THR A 103 -1.36 -1.23 -15.11
CA THR A 103 -1.29 -2.48 -14.34
C THR A 103 -0.78 -2.18 -12.93
N THR A 104 -1.34 -2.90 -11.94
CA THR A 104 -1.04 -2.68 -10.54
C THR A 104 -0.17 -3.80 -9.94
N LEU A 105 0.04 -3.75 -8.62
CA LEU A 105 0.86 -4.70 -7.85
C LEU A 105 0.36 -6.13 -8.01
N ARG A 106 1.28 -7.10 -7.94
CA ARG A 106 0.97 -8.53 -8.18
C ARG A 106 1.45 -9.47 -7.09
N SER A 107 2.28 -9.00 -6.15
CA SER A 107 2.88 -9.86 -5.13
C SER A 107 3.48 -9.04 -3.98
N ILE A 108 3.69 -9.70 -2.83
CA ILE A 108 4.42 -9.10 -1.69
C ILE A 108 5.82 -8.63 -2.11
N GLY A 109 6.54 -9.41 -2.91
CA GLY A 109 7.85 -8.97 -3.42
C GLY A 109 7.75 -7.75 -4.35
N HIS A 110 6.62 -7.49 -5.00
CA HIS A 110 6.40 -6.26 -5.76
C HIS A 110 6.16 -5.07 -4.83
N ILE A 111 5.40 -5.24 -3.74
CA ILE A 111 5.22 -4.24 -2.69
C ILE A 111 6.59 -3.85 -2.11
N ALA A 112 7.37 -4.82 -1.65
CA ALA A 112 8.69 -4.58 -1.04
C ALA A 112 9.68 -3.83 -1.94
N ARG A 113 9.53 -3.90 -3.25
CA ARG A 113 10.38 -3.14 -4.20
C ARG A 113 9.93 -1.69 -4.42
N LEU A 114 8.67 -1.38 -4.14
CA LEU A 114 8.08 -0.07 -4.45
C LEU A 114 7.75 0.74 -3.20
N GLN A 115 7.60 0.11 -2.03
CA GLN A 115 7.31 0.81 -0.77
C GLN A 115 8.42 1.79 -0.41
N ARG A 116 8.03 2.93 0.16
CA ARG A 116 8.92 3.99 0.66
C ARG A 116 8.78 4.18 2.17
N ILE A 117 7.71 3.65 2.77
CA ILE A 117 7.53 3.58 4.22
C ILE A 117 8.55 2.58 4.76
N PRO A 118 9.44 2.98 5.69
CA PRO A 118 10.45 2.08 6.25
C PRO A 118 9.82 0.95 7.07
N ASP A 119 10.37 -0.25 6.97
CA ASP A 119 10.02 -1.36 7.84
C ASP A 119 10.54 -1.11 9.28
N ASN A 120 9.89 -1.74 10.28
CA ASN A 120 10.41 -1.81 11.63
C ASN A 120 10.34 -3.27 12.11
N ASP A 121 11.52 -3.91 12.16
CA ASP A 121 11.72 -5.30 12.59
C ASP A 121 12.38 -5.37 13.99
N ALA A 122 12.33 -4.28 14.79
CA ALA A 122 12.91 -4.27 16.13
C ALA A 122 12.15 -5.23 17.05
N ASP A 123 12.90 -5.95 17.89
CA ASP A 123 12.35 -6.88 18.90
C ASP A 123 11.43 -6.16 19.91
N TYR A 124 11.70 -4.88 20.19
CA TYR A 124 10.90 -4.05 21.08
C TYR A 124 10.94 -2.57 20.66
N VAL A 125 9.75 -1.97 20.62
CA VAL A 125 9.57 -0.52 20.44
C VAL A 125 8.67 -0.01 21.58
N THR A 126 9.01 1.13 22.18
CA THR A 126 8.14 1.68 23.23
C THR A 126 6.82 2.17 22.66
N PRO A 127 5.69 2.13 23.40
CA PRO A 127 4.40 2.64 22.91
C PRO A 127 4.48 4.07 22.34
N LYS A 128 5.21 4.95 23.02
CA LYS A 128 5.39 6.33 22.55
C LYS A 128 6.15 6.39 21.22
N ASP A 129 7.20 5.58 21.08
CA ASP A 129 7.99 5.54 19.84
C ASP A 129 7.18 4.93 18.69
N MET A 130 6.36 3.89 18.94
CA MET A 130 5.43 3.33 17.95
C MET A 130 4.49 4.39 17.37
N LEU A 131 3.84 5.18 18.25
CA LEU A 131 2.92 6.24 17.81
C LEU A 131 3.66 7.40 17.12
N THR A 132 4.85 7.74 17.58
CA THR A 132 5.67 8.79 16.97
C THR A 132 6.14 8.38 15.59
N GLU A 133 6.59 7.14 15.40
CA GLU A 133 7.03 6.61 14.11
C GLU A 133 5.87 6.58 13.11
N LEU A 134 4.71 6.07 13.50
CA LEU A 134 3.52 6.08 12.64
C LEU A 134 3.06 7.50 12.30
N HIS A 135 3.19 8.47 13.21
CA HIS A 135 2.90 9.87 12.93
C HIS A 135 3.81 10.41 11.81
N GLU A 136 5.12 10.14 11.87
CA GLU A 136 6.05 10.58 10.82
C GLU A 136 5.78 9.86 9.48
N ASP A 137 5.43 8.58 9.52
CA ASP A 137 5.02 7.83 8.33
C ASP A 137 3.76 8.42 7.67
N GLU A 138 2.73 8.79 8.45
CA GLU A 138 1.51 9.45 7.94
C GLU A 138 1.82 10.82 7.31
N LYS A 139 2.77 11.58 7.87
CA LYS A 139 3.24 12.84 7.27
C LYS A 139 3.92 12.60 5.91
N ALA A 140 4.83 11.63 5.85
CA ALA A 140 5.54 11.29 4.62
C ALA A 140 4.57 10.75 3.55
N PHE A 141 3.61 9.94 3.96
CA PHE A 141 2.57 9.39 3.10
C PHE A 141 1.64 10.50 2.56
N THR A 142 1.21 11.43 3.43
CA THR A 142 0.43 12.60 3.04
C THR A 142 1.16 13.46 2.00
N LEU A 143 2.46 13.70 2.19
CA LEU A 143 3.29 14.44 1.24
C LEU A 143 3.35 13.73 -0.11
N SER A 144 3.51 12.41 -0.10
CA SER A 144 3.51 11.59 -1.31
C SER A 144 2.16 11.65 -2.05
N MET A 145 1.04 11.59 -1.32
CA MET A 145 -0.29 11.73 -1.92
C MET A 145 -0.51 13.12 -2.54
N ARG A 146 0.00 14.20 -1.93
CA ARG A 146 -0.08 15.56 -2.51
C ARG A 146 0.68 15.67 -3.83
N ALA A 147 1.85 15.06 -3.94
CA ALA A 147 2.62 15.05 -5.17
C ALA A 147 1.87 14.30 -6.30
N VAL A 148 1.25 13.17 -5.97
CA VAL A 148 0.45 12.40 -6.94
C VAL A 148 -0.85 13.14 -7.30
N HIS A 149 -1.47 13.83 -6.35
CA HIS A 149 -2.64 14.68 -6.61
C HIS A 149 -2.32 15.74 -7.66
N SER A 150 -1.22 16.48 -7.49
CA SER A 150 -0.80 17.50 -8.48
C SER A 150 -0.59 16.90 -9.87
N LEU A 151 0.07 15.74 -9.95
CA LEU A 151 0.26 15.04 -11.22
C LEU A 151 -1.08 14.66 -11.90
N CYS A 152 -2.06 14.19 -11.10
CA CYS A 152 -3.38 13.82 -11.62
C CYS A 152 -4.19 15.04 -12.09
N ASP A 153 -4.12 16.13 -11.33
CA ASP A 153 -4.79 17.39 -11.66
C ASP A 153 -4.23 17.98 -12.94
N ASP A 154 -2.90 18.05 -13.10
CA ASP A 154 -2.22 18.50 -14.30
C ASP A 154 -2.58 17.64 -15.54
N ALA A 155 -2.86 16.37 -15.35
CA ALA A 155 -3.28 15.44 -16.39
C ALA A 155 -4.80 15.43 -16.65
N GLY A 156 -5.58 16.18 -15.88
CA GLY A 156 -7.05 16.21 -15.96
C GLY A 156 -7.75 14.96 -15.40
N ASP A 157 -7.07 14.12 -14.64
CA ASP A 157 -7.66 12.95 -13.96
C ASP A 157 -8.31 13.39 -12.62
N VAL A 158 -9.41 14.10 -12.75
CA VAL A 158 -10.19 14.64 -11.61
C VAL A 158 -10.69 13.57 -10.66
N ALA A 159 -10.92 12.35 -11.15
CA ALA A 159 -11.43 11.25 -10.34
C ALA A 159 -10.34 10.69 -9.41
N THR A 160 -9.10 10.58 -9.87
CA THR A 160 -7.96 10.21 -9.00
C THR A 160 -7.63 11.34 -8.03
N ALA A 161 -7.61 12.59 -8.49
CA ALA A 161 -7.38 13.76 -7.63
C ALA A 161 -8.39 13.81 -6.48
N SER A 162 -9.69 13.66 -6.77
CA SER A 162 -10.76 13.67 -5.75
C SER A 162 -10.64 12.52 -4.73
N LEU A 163 -10.20 11.32 -5.14
CA LEU A 163 -9.92 10.24 -4.20
C LEU A 163 -8.74 10.58 -3.28
N LEU A 164 -7.68 11.15 -3.84
CA LEU A 164 -6.50 11.55 -3.08
C LEU A 164 -6.81 12.65 -2.06
N GLU A 165 -7.67 13.62 -2.37
CA GLU A 165 -8.11 14.66 -1.42
C GLU A 165 -8.73 14.04 -0.16
N ASN A 166 -9.63 13.08 -0.32
CA ASN A 166 -10.25 12.37 0.81
C ASN A 166 -9.21 11.58 1.63
N TRP A 167 -8.29 10.90 0.98
CA TRP A 167 -7.27 10.12 1.66
C TRP A 167 -6.22 11.01 2.36
N ILE A 168 -5.92 12.17 1.82
CA ILE A 168 -5.08 13.19 2.46
C ILE A 168 -5.71 13.64 3.77
N ASP A 169 -7.00 13.98 3.78
CA ASP A 169 -7.72 14.38 5.00
C ASP A 169 -7.71 13.25 6.05
N GLN A 170 -8.02 12.03 5.62
CA GLN A 170 -8.00 10.86 6.51
C GLN A 170 -6.60 10.59 7.09
N SER A 171 -5.53 10.69 6.29
CA SER A 171 -4.15 10.53 6.73
C SER A 171 -3.75 11.61 7.73
N GLN A 172 -4.14 12.87 7.49
CA GLN A 172 -3.92 13.96 8.43
C GLN A 172 -4.68 13.75 9.76
N ARG A 173 -5.91 13.22 9.70
CA ARG A 173 -6.67 12.86 10.89
C ARG A 173 -5.97 11.77 11.69
N ARG A 174 -5.49 10.68 11.06
CA ARG A 174 -4.72 9.63 11.74
C ARG A 174 -3.45 10.19 12.37
N GLY A 175 -2.68 10.98 11.63
CA GLY A 175 -1.47 11.63 12.14
C GLY A 175 -1.76 12.56 13.33
N TRP A 176 -2.87 13.32 13.32
CA TRP A 176 -3.28 14.14 14.45
C TRP A 176 -3.57 13.32 15.70
N PHE A 177 -4.33 12.21 15.57
CA PHE A 177 -4.62 11.33 16.70
C PHE A 177 -3.35 10.70 17.29
N LEU A 178 -2.42 10.26 16.45
CA LEU A 178 -1.13 9.73 16.88
C LEU A 178 -0.33 10.79 17.65
N PHE A 179 -0.23 12.00 17.10
CA PHE A 179 0.47 13.11 17.72
C PHE A 179 -0.10 13.47 19.10
N GLU A 180 -1.41 13.67 19.20
CA GLU A 180 -2.06 14.03 20.47
C GLU A 180 -1.91 12.92 21.52
N SER A 181 -1.86 11.67 21.10
CA SER A 181 -1.65 10.52 21.99
C SER A 181 -0.22 10.44 22.54
N THR A 182 0.74 11.15 21.95
CA THR A 182 2.14 11.21 22.44
C THR A 182 2.44 12.39 23.34
N ARG A 183 1.52 13.37 23.45
CA ARG A 183 1.70 14.54 24.34
C ARG A 183 1.71 14.14 25.80
N ASN A 184 2.54 14.81 26.59
CA ASN A 184 2.65 14.63 28.05
C ASN A 184 1.62 15.50 28.76
#